data_d0f1601daae6d6f56e939e5779545869
#
_entry.id   d0f1601daae6d6f56e939e5779545869
#
_cell.length_a   1.000
_cell.length_b   1.000
_cell.length_c   1.000
_cell.angle_alpha   90.00
_cell.angle_beta   90.00
_cell.angle_gamma   90.00
#
_symmetry.space_group_name_H-M   'P 1'
#
loop_
_entity.id
_entity.type
_entity.pdbx_description
1 polymer ?
#
loop_
_entity_poly.entity_id
_entity_poly.type
_entity_poly.pdbx_seq_one_letter_code
_entity_poly.pdbx_strand_id
1 'polypeptide(L)'
;MKITGLQKMTLLDFPGRIACTVFLQGCNFRCPFCHNSELLGPEGETAISVEELLSFLNKRRGMLDGVCITGGEPTVQRDLPELLRAVKDLGYPVKLDTNGSNPAMLKALVGEGLVDYVAMDIKSSKEKYGLTAGVPGLAMDKIEESMVFLLEGTVDYEFRTTVVRELHEEKDFQNMADWILRLSSGKRAKRLFLQSYVDRDSVLCPGFSSPQTSEMENFLAAVSVCAESAQIRGTE
;
A
#
# COMPACT_ATOMS: atom_id res chain seq x y z
N MET A 1 -4.65 -10.41 16.40
CA MET A 1 -4.33 -10.22 14.95
C MET A 1 -4.28 -11.58 14.28
N LYS A 2 -4.76 -11.66 13.02
CA LYS A 2 -4.69 -12.90 12.22
C LYS A 2 -3.71 -12.70 11.07
N ILE A 3 -2.72 -13.58 10.94
CA ILE A 3 -1.81 -13.67 9.80
C ILE A 3 -2.37 -14.77 8.89
N THR A 4 -2.86 -14.39 7.73
CA THR A 4 -3.56 -15.27 6.79
C THR A 4 -2.71 -15.70 5.62
N GLY A 5 -1.51 -15.14 5.49
CA GLY A 5 -0.55 -15.54 4.47
C GLY A 5 0.87 -15.14 4.81
N LEU A 6 1.81 -15.95 4.33
CA LEU A 6 3.24 -15.67 4.40
C LEU A 6 3.90 -16.05 3.07
N GLN A 7 4.32 -15.05 2.31
CA GLN A 7 5.25 -15.23 1.21
C GLN A 7 6.66 -15.23 1.76
N LYS A 8 7.29 -16.40 1.80
CA LYS A 8 8.54 -16.63 2.52
C LYS A 8 9.75 -15.89 1.93
N MET A 9 9.68 -15.47 0.66
CA MET A 9 10.69 -14.68 -0.02
C MET A 9 10.09 -13.91 -1.18
N THR A 10 10.47 -12.64 -1.31
CA THR A 10 10.13 -11.74 -2.41
C THR A 10 11.31 -10.82 -2.73
N LEU A 11 11.44 -10.45 -4.00
CA LEU A 11 12.39 -9.44 -4.49
C LEU A 11 11.67 -8.16 -4.94
N LEU A 12 10.35 -8.13 -4.85
CA LEU A 12 9.51 -7.07 -5.41
C LEU A 12 8.86 -6.19 -4.35
N ASP A 13 8.51 -6.78 -3.20
CA ASP A 13 7.65 -6.09 -2.23
C ASP A 13 8.39 -5.08 -1.35
N PHE A 14 9.72 -5.20 -1.20
CA PHE A 14 10.52 -4.24 -0.47
C PHE A 14 11.67 -3.74 -1.36
N PRO A 15 11.67 -2.47 -1.81
CA PRO A 15 12.67 -1.97 -2.75
C PRO A 15 14.11 -2.20 -2.28
N GLY A 16 14.90 -2.86 -3.14
CA GLY A 16 16.32 -3.12 -2.90
C GLY A 16 16.64 -4.16 -1.82
N ARG A 17 15.65 -4.96 -1.38
CA ARG A 17 15.81 -5.95 -0.31
C ARG A 17 15.23 -7.30 -0.69
N ILE A 18 15.88 -8.37 -0.24
CA ILE A 18 15.28 -9.70 -0.20
C ILE A 18 14.39 -9.74 1.05
N ALA A 19 13.09 -9.80 0.89
CA ALA A 19 12.15 -9.72 1.99
C ALA A 19 11.20 -10.92 2.04
N CYS A 20 10.48 -11.09 3.14
CA CYS A 20 9.25 -11.85 3.17
C CYS A 20 8.05 -10.91 3.28
N THR A 21 6.87 -11.38 2.85
CA THR A 21 5.63 -10.60 2.91
C THR A 21 4.62 -11.30 3.81
N VAL A 22 4.13 -10.57 4.81
CA VAL A 22 3.15 -11.03 5.79
C VAL A 22 1.80 -10.41 5.46
N PHE A 23 0.78 -11.23 5.27
CA PHE A 23 -0.58 -10.79 4.94
C PHE A 23 -1.47 -10.83 6.17
N LEU A 24 -2.01 -9.68 6.56
CA LEU A 24 -2.91 -9.53 7.69
C LEU A 24 -4.38 -9.52 7.25
N GLN A 25 -5.25 -10.13 8.05
CA GLN A 25 -6.69 -10.19 7.81
C GLN A 25 -7.38 -8.88 8.19
N GLY A 26 -8.41 -8.52 7.42
CA GLY A 26 -9.29 -7.38 7.66
C GLY A 26 -8.88 -6.13 6.92
N CYS A 27 -9.86 -5.49 6.29
CA CYS A 27 -9.71 -4.21 5.61
C CYS A 27 -10.95 -3.35 5.86
N ASN A 28 -10.77 -2.05 5.98
CA ASN A 28 -11.85 -1.09 6.09
C ASN A 28 -12.28 -0.50 4.72
N PHE A 29 -11.59 -0.87 3.63
CA PHE A 29 -12.02 -0.58 2.25
C PHE A 29 -12.66 -1.78 1.59
N ARG A 30 -13.41 -1.52 0.51
CA ARG A 30 -14.09 -2.52 -0.34
C ARG A 30 -13.86 -2.21 -1.81
N CYS A 31 -12.58 -1.93 -2.16
CA CYS A 31 -12.20 -1.63 -3.55
C CYS A 31 -12.72 -2.72 -4.47
N PRO A 32 -13.52 -2.41 -5.49
CA PRO A 32 -14.15 -3.43 -6.34
C PRO A 32 -13.12 -4.29 -7.08
N PHE A 33 -11.95 -3.74 -7.37
CA PHE A 33 -10.82 -4.42 -8.02
C PHE A 33 -9.81 -5.06 -7.04
N CYS A 34 -10.19 -5.29 -5.78
CA CYS A 34 -9.28 -5.85 -4.78
C CYS A 34 -8.89 -7.29 -5.13
N HIS A 35 -7.58 -7.53 -5.29
CA HIS A 35 -7.02 -8.86 -5.58
C HIS A 35 -7.02 -9.80 -4.35
N ASN A 36 -7.10 -9.23 -3.15
CA ASN A 36 -7.07 -9.96 -1.88
C ASN A 36 -8.45 -9.91 -1.23
N SER A 37 -9.50 -10.23 -1.98
CA SER A 37 -10.88 -10.10 -1.49
C SER A 37 -11.16 -11.02 -0.30
N GLU A 38 -10.48 -12.16 -0.20
CA GLU A 38 -10.53 -13.09 0.92
C GLU A 38 -9.99 -12.48 2.23
N LEU A 39 -9.20 -11.40 2.16
CA LEU A 39 -8.67 -10.70 3.33
C LEU A 39 -9.56 -9.57 3.83
N LEU A 40 -10.69 -9.29 3.19
CA LEU A 40 -11.50 -8.11 3.53
C LEU A 40 -12.34 -8.29 4.79
N GLY A 41 -12.85 -9.51 5.03
CA GLY A 41 -13.71 -9.83 6.17
C GLY A 41 -12.92 -10.16 7.44
N PRO A 42 -13.61 -10.37 8.58
CA PRO A 42 -13.01 -10.89 9.81
C PRO A 42 -12.78 -12.41 9.76
N GLU A 43 -13.36 -13.09 8.78
CA GLU A 43 -13.43 -14.54 8.63
C GLU A 43 -12.27 -15.01 7.73
N GLY A 44 -11.11 -15.18 8.30
CA GLY A 44 -9.98 -15.82 7.62
C GLY A 44 -9.38 -16.89 8.51
N GLU A 45 -8.87 -17.95 7.92
CA GLU A 45 -8.08 -18.93 8.65
C GLU A 45 -6.72 -18.34 8.95
N THR A 46 -6.21 -18.57 10.18
CA THR A 46 -4.84 -18.20 10.52
C THR A 46 -3.90 -19.19 9.81
N ALA A 47 -3.13 -18.71 8.84
CA ALA A 47 -2.15 -19.53 8.14
C ALA A 47 -0.89 -19.79 8.97
N ILE A 48 -0.53 -18.84 9.85
CA ILE A 48 0.64 -18.91 10.72
C ILE A 48 0.41 -18.06 11.97
N SER A 49 0.84 -18.54 13.13
CA SER A 49 0.81 -17.76 14.37
C SER A 49 1.93 -16.72 14.41
N VAL A 50 1.83 -15.74 15.32
CA VAL A 50 2.89 -14.75 15.53
C VAL A 50 4.18 -15.43 15.98
N GLU A 51 4.10 -16.42 16.86
CA GLU A 51 5.23 -17.19 17.37
C GLU A 51 5.93 -17.96 16.24
N GLU A 52 5.16 -18.57 15.34
CA GLU A 52 5.70 -19.27 14.16
C GLU A 52 6.35 -18.31 13.18
N LEU A 53 5.76 -17.13 12.95
CA LEU A 53 6.36 -16.07 12.13
C LEU A 53 7.71 -15.63 12.73
N LEU A 54 7.76 -15.33 14.01
CA LEU A 54 9.02 -14.90 14.68
C LEU A 54 10.07 -16.02 14.66
N SER A 55 9.67 -17.29 14.85
CA SER A 55 10.56 -18.43 14.70
C SER A 55 11.11 -18.55 13.27
N PHE A 56 10.24 -18.37 12.26
CA PHE A 56 10.65 -18.34 10.84
C PHE A 56 11.67 -17.22 10.59
N LEU A 57 11.38 -15.99 11.02
CA LEU A 57 12.27 -14.85 10.84
C LEU A 57 13.62 -15.07 11.52
N ASN A 58 13.61 -15.60 12.76
CA ASN A 58 14.86 -15.90 13.47
C ASN A 58 15.74 -16.90 12.73
N LYS A 59 15.14 -17.93 12.09
CA LYS A 59 15.85 -18.92 11.25
C LYS A 59 16.35 -18.33 9.93
N ARG A 60 15.84 -17.19 9.48
CA ARG A 60 16.16 -16.55 8.21
C ARG A 60 17.09 -15.34 8.35
N ARG A 61 17.65 -15.09 9.54
CA ARG A 61 18.65 -14.03 9.75
C ARG A 61 19.84 -14.22 8.80
N GLY A 62 20.25 -13.14 8.14
CA GLY A 62 21.32 -13.16 7.14
C GLY A 62 20.92 -13.72 5.76
N MET A 63 19.65 -14.15 5.60
CA MET A 63 19.10 -14.60 4.32
C MET A 63 18.01 -13.65 3.81
N LEU A 64 17.28 -13.01 4.72
CA LEU A 64 16.31 -11.96 4.45
C LEU A 64 16.85 -10.64 4.96
N ASP A 65 16.58 -9.55 4.19
CA ASP A 65 17.01 -8.18 4.48
C ASP A 65 15.87 -7.32 5.02
N GLY A 66 14.64 -7.84 5.05
CA GLY A 66 13.49 -7.08 5.52
C GLY A 66 12.19 -7.88 5.55
N VAL A 67 11.18 -7.25 6.15
CA VAL A 67 9.81 -7.78 6.25
C VAL A 67 8.84 -6.75 5.70
N CYS A 68 7.99 -7.16 4.75
CA CYS A 68 6.86 -6.37 4.26
C CYS A 68 5.59 -6.80 5.01
N ILE A 69 4.87 -5.84 5.58
CA ILE A 69 3.58 -6.05 6.23
C ILE A 69 2.50 -5.45 5.35
N THR A 70 1.57 -6.30 4.92
CA THR A 70 0.50 -5.98 3.97
C THR A 70 -0.75 -6.80 4.30
N GLY A 71 -1.63 -7.04 3.34
CA GLY A 71 -2.80 -7.89 3.47
C GLY A 71 -4.08 -7.17 3.11
N GLY A 72 -5.04 -7.08 4.06
CA GLY A 72 -6.16 -6.16 3.98
C GLY A 72 -5.67 -4.72 4.24
N GLU A 73 -5.91 -4.18 5.43
CA GLU A 73 -5.30 -2.93 5.88
C GLU A 73 -4.60 -3.16 7.23
N PRO A 74 -3.27 -3.19 7.27
CA PRO A 74 -2.54 -3.45 8.52
C PRO A 74 -2.85 -2.47 9.65
N THR A 75 -3.03 -1.19 9.33
CA THR A 75 -3.22 -0.13 10.34
C THR A 75 -4.56 -0.19 11.09
N VAL A 76 -5.48 -1.08 10.69
CA VAL A 76 -6.71 -1.32 11.48
C VAL A 76 -6.48 -2.31 12.64
N GLN A 77 -5.35 -3.01 12.65
CA GLN A 77 -4.98 -3.96 13.70
C GLN A 77 -4.43 -3.21 14.91
N ARG A 78 -5.07 -3.35 16.07
CA ARG A 78 -4.66 -2.65 17.31
C ARG A 78 -3.32 -3.15 17.85
N ASP A 79 -3.02 -4.42 17.63
CA ASP A 79 -1.82 -5.13 18.07
C ASP A 79 -0.68 -5.13 17.00
N LEU A 80 -0.81 -4.30 15.95
CA LEU A 80 0.24 -4.12 14.95
C LEU A 80 1.56 -3.61 15.56
N PRO A 81 1.57 -2.61 16.47
CA PRO A 81 2.81 -2.11 17.07
C PRO A 81 3.60 -3.20 17.80
N GLU A 82 2.93 -4.12 18.51
CA GLU A 82 3.56 -5.23 19.22
C GLU A 82 4.25 -6.19 18.24
N LEU A 83 3.58 -6.55 17.13
CA LEU A 83 4.19 -7.37 16.09
C LEU A 83 5.43 -6.70 15.51
N LEU A 84 5.34 -5.40 15.15
CA LEU A 84 6.45 -4.68 14.53
C LEU A 84 7.63 -4.55 15.48
N ARG A 85 7.42 -4.30 16.79
CA ARG A 85 8.50 -4.31 17.78
C ARG A 85 9.22 -5.66 17.79
N ALA A 86 8.47 -6.76 17.86
CA ALA A 86 9.07 -8.10 17.85
C ALA A 86 9.88 -8.38 16.56
N VAL A 87 9.43 -7.88 15.40
CA VAL A 87 10.16 -7.97 14.13
C VAL A 87 11.44 -7.11 14.17
N LYS A 88 11.34 -5.87 14.69
CA LYS A 88 12.48 -4.96 14.85
C LYS A 88 13.52 -5.51 15.84
N ASP A 89 13.10 -6.14 16.94
CA ASP A 89 13.98 -6.80 17.92
C ASP A 89 14.79 -7.95 17.30
N LEU A 90 14.28 -8.58 16.24
CA LEU A 90 15.03 -9.54 15.43
C LEU A 90 16.01 -8.87 14.45
N GLY A 91 16.05 -7.53 14.37
CA GLY A 91 16.96 -6.75 13.53
C GLY A 91 16.46 -6.51 12.10
N TYR A 92 15.20 -6.79 11.79
CA TYR A 92 14.66 -6.59 10.45
C TYR A 92 14.13 -5.17 10.24
N PRO A 93 14.50 -4.49 9.13
CA PRO A 93 13.75 -3.38 8.61
C PRO A 93 12.34 -3.79 8.21
N VAL A 94 11.37 -2.89 8.43
CA VAL A 94 9.95 -3.11 8.15
C VAL A 94 9.46 -2.17 7.06
N LYS A 95 8.81 -2.73 6.03
CA LYS A 95 7.99 -1.99 5.08
C LYS A 95 6.51 -2.18 5.43
N LEU A 96 5.77 -1.10 5.46
CA LEU A 96 4.33 -1.09 5.68
C LEU A 96 3.62 -0.70 4.39
N ASP A 97 2.70 -1.54 3.93
CA ASP A 97 1.73 -1.20 2.90
C ASP A 97 0.44 -0.74 3.58
N THR A 98 -0.12 0.40 3.15
CA THR A 98 -1.32 0.97 3.78
C THR A 98 -2.19 1.72 2.78
N ASN A 99 -3.49 1.76 3.03
CA ASN A 99 -4.44 2.60 2.32
C ASN A 99 -4.52 4.04 2.87
N GLY A 100 -3.76 4.35 3.92
CA GLY A 100 -3.65 5.68 4.50
C GLY A 100 -4.85 6.14 5.35
N SER A 101 -5.83 5.29 5.60
CA SER A 101 -7.06 5.69 6.33
C SER A 101 -6.90 5.83 7.84
N ASN A 102 -5.74 5.45 8.39
CA ASN A 102 -5.45 5.57 9.82
C ASN A 102 -4.14 6.37 10.07
N PRO A 103 -4.17 7.70 9.88
CA PRO A 103 -2.99 8.55 10.06
C PRO A 103 -2.41 8.50 11.48
N ALA A 104 -3.24 8.32 12.50
CA ALA A 104 -2.77 8.23 13.88
C ALA A 104 -1.86 7.01 14.10
N MET A 105 -2.28 5.82 13.63
CA MET A 105 -1.46 4.62 13.68
C MET A 105 -0.19 4.77 12.84
N LEU A 106 -0.30 5.27 11.62
CA LEU A 106 0.84 5.49 10.73
C LEU A 106 1.91 6.38 11.38
N LYS A 107 1.50 7.52 11.92
CA LYS A 107 2.40 8.47 12.62
C LYS A 107 3.04 7.84 13.85
N ALA A 108 2.28 7.09 14.64
CA ALA A 108 2.81 6.41 15.83
C ALA A 108 3.88 5.38 15.45
N LEU A 109 3.60 4.52 14.46
CA LEU A 109 4.54 3.48 14.00
C LEU A 109 5.85 4.07 13.46
N VAL A 110 5.77 5.15 12.69
CA VAL A 110 6.96 5.85 12.17
C VAL A 110 7.69 6.57 13.30
N GLY A 111 6.97 7.27 14.17
CA GLY A 111 7.55 8.03 15.29
C GLY A 111 8.28 7.13 16.32
N GLU A 112 7.84 5.89 16.49
CA GLU A 112 8.49 4.88 17.33
C GLU A 112 9.63 4.13 16.59
N GLY A 113 9.91 4.44 15.31
CA GLY A 113 10.95 3.76 14.52
C GLY A 113 10.61 2.31 14.16
N LEU A 114 9.34 1.95 14.18
CA LEU A 114 8.86 0.60 13.89
C LEU A 114 8.70 0.32 12.39
N VAL A 115 8.66 1.37 11.57
CA VAL A 115 8.52 1.30 10.12
C VAL A 115 9.66 2.09 9.46
N ASP A 116 10.36 1.46 8.52
CA ASP A 116 11.49 2.04 7.80
C ASP A 116 11.11 2.49 6.38
N TYR A 117 10.00 1.99 5.84
CA TYR A 117 9.48 2.31 4.52
C TYR A 117 7.96 2.21 4.47
N VAL A 118 7.30 3.16 3.85
CA VAL A 118 5.85 3.15 3.67
C VAL A 118 5.49 3.12 2.18
N ALA A 119 4.64 2.18 1.78
CA ALA A 119 3.96 2.24 0.49
C ALA A 119 2.49 2.56 0.73
N MET A 120 2.08 3.76 0.37
CA MET A 120 0.69 4.20 0.53
C MET A 120 -0.04 4.15 -0.81
N ASP A 121 -1.18 3.48 -0.82
CA ASP A 121 -2.03 3.41 -1.99
C ASP A 121 -2.92 4.66 -2.08
N ILE A 122 -2.81 5.41 -3.19
CA ILE A 122 -3.74 6.45 -3.61
C ILE A 122 -4.69 5.83 -4.64
N LYS A 123 -5.98 5.74 -4.31
CA LYS A 123 -6.91 4.93 -5.10
C LYS A 123 -7.40 5.61 -6.38
N SER A 124 -7.52 6.95 -6.38
CA SER A 124 -7.90 7.77 -7.54
C SER A 124 -7.74 9.26 -7.20
N SER A 125 -8.26 10.15 -8.06
CA SER A 125 -8.50 11.56 -7.72
C SER A 125 -9.39 11.69 -6.48
N LYS A 126 -9.33 12.83 -5.79
CA LYS A 126 -10.11 13.08 -4.57
C LYS A 126 -11.62 12.90 -4.81
N GLU A 127 -12.10 13.32 -5.98
CA GLU A 127 -13.51 13.27 -6.37
C GLU A 127 -14.03 11.83 -6.56
N LYS A 128 -13.21 10.94 -7.11
CA LYS A 128 -13.56 9.52 -7.36
C LYS A 128 -13.08 8.57 -6.26
N TYR A 129 -12.36 9.07 -5.24
CA TYR A 129 -11.70 8.23 -4.24
C TYR A 129 -12.66 7.27 -3.54
N GLY A 130 -13.82 7.76 -3.09
CA GLY A 130 -14.82 6.92 -2.41
C GLY A 130 -15.38 5.81 -3.30
N LEU A 131 -15.53 6.07 -4.60
CA LEU A 131 -15.95 5.06 -5.59
C LEU A 131 -14.89 3.96 -5.74
N THR A 132 -13.63 4.35 -5.96
CA THR A 132 -12.53 3.41 -6.17
C THR A 132 -12.14 2.65 -4.90
N ALA A 133 -12.28 3.28 -3.72
CA ALA A 133 -12.09 2.63 -2.43
C ALA A 133 -13.26 1.74 -2.01
N GLY A 134 -14.41 1.82 -2.70
CA GLY A 134 -15.64 1.10 -2.34
C GLY A 134 -16.23 1.56 -0.99
N VAL A 135 -16.03 2.82 -0.62
CA VAL A 135 -16.49 3.43 0.65
C VAL A 135 -17.20 4.76 0.33
N PRO A 136 -18.51 4.74 0.10
CA PRO A 136 -19.28 5.98 -0.06
C PRO A 136 -19.12 6.87 1.17
N GLY A 137 -18.84 8.18 0.96
CA GLY A 137 -18.65 9.13 2.05
C GLY A 137 -17.37 8.95 2.85
N LEU A 138 -16.33 8.38 2.24
CA LEU A 138 -15.01 8.23 2.86
C LEU A 138 -14.51 9.59 3.41
N ALA A 139 -14.04 9.59 4.64
CA ALA A 139 -13.41 10.73 5.29
C ALA A 139 -12.04 11.03 4.65
N MET A 140 -12.03 11.95 3.68
CA MET A 140 -10.84 12.29 2.90
C MET A 140 -9.78 13.04 3.72
N ASP A 141 -10.16 13.69 4.80
CA ASP A 141 -9.28 14.36 5.75
C ASP A 141 -8.21 13.41 6.31
N LYS A 142 -8.57 12.16 6.63
CA LYS A 142 -7.63 11.14 7.12
C LYS A 142 -6.63 10.72 6.05
N ILE A 143 -7.09 10.57 4.81
CA ILE A 143 -6.22 10.24 3.67
C ILE A 143 -5.24 11.39 3.44
N GLU A 144 -5.75 12.64 3.40
CA GLU A 144 -4.92 13.84 3.25
C GLU A 144 -3.91 13.99 4.38
N GLU A 145 -4.30 13.71 5.63
CA GLU A 145 -3.40 13.75 6.78
C GLU A 145 -2.25 12.74 6.65
N SER A 146 -2.52 11.52 6.18
CA SER A 146 -1.48 10.51 5.90
C SER A 146 -0.57 10.94 4.75
N MET A 147 -1.14 11.49 3.67
CA MET A 147 -0.36 12.00 2.53
C MET A 147 0.56 13.15 2.97
N VAL A 148 0.05 14.14 3.69
CA VAL A 148 0.85 15.28 4.19
C VAL A 148 1.99 14.78 5.05
N PHE A 149 1.73 13.88 5.99
CA PHE A 149 2.77 13.30 6.85
C PHE A 149 3.89 12.62 6.06
N LEU A 150 3.56 11.83 5.02
CA LEU A 150 4.57 11.19 4.17
C LEU A 150 5.32 12.21 3.31
N LEU A 151 4.62 13.22 2.78
CA LEU A 151 5.23 14.30 1.99
C LEU A 151 6.23 15.15 2.78
N GLU A 152 6.14 15.18 4.12
CA GLU A 152 7.16 15.77 4.99
C GLU A 152 8.50 15.02 4.94
N GLY A 153 8.50 13.74 4.52
CA GLY A 153 9.69 12.94 4.28
C GLY A 153 10.39 12.43 5.55
N THR A 154 9.67 12.27 6.65
CA THR A 154 10.20 11.72 7.93
C THR A 154 10.56 10.24 7.84
N VAL A 155 10.00 9.52 6.90
CA VAL A 155 10.27 8.12 6.57
C VAL A 155 10.43 7.97 5.07
N ASP A 156 11.13 6.94 4.61
CA ASP A 156 11.19 6.63 3.18
C ASP A 156 9.83 6.09 2.70
N TYR A 157 9.36 6.56 1.53
CA TYR A 157 8.01 6.21 1.07
C TYR A 157 7.87 6.19 -0.44
N GLU A 158 6.77 5.58 -0.87
CA GLU A 158 6.21 5.65 -2.21
C GLU A 158 4.69 5.79 -2.17
N PHE A 159 4.13 6.48 -3.14
CA PHE A 159 2.71 6.40 -3.47
C PHE A 159 2.50 5.39 -4.60
N ARG A 160 1.38 4.65 -4.55
CA ARG A 160 1.01 3.67 -5.57
C ARG A 160 -0.44 3.86 -5.97
N THR A 161 -0.73 3.63 -7.24
CA THR A 161 -2.11 3.58 -7.75
C THR A 161 -2.27 2.37 -8.65
N THR A 162 -3.16 1.45 -8.29
CA THR A 162 -3.60 0.40 -9.21
C THR A 162 -4.56 1.02 -10.22
N VAL A 163 -4.19 0.98 -11.48
CA VAL A 163 -4.92 1.60 -12.58
C VAL A 163 -5.85 0.56 -13.20
N VAL A 164 -7.16 0.86 -13.16
CA VAL A 164 -8.24 0.03 -13.70
C VAL A 164 -8.93 0.83 -14.79
N ARG A 165 -9.07 0.26 -15.97
CA ARG A 165 -9.56 0.97 -17.16
C ARG A 165 -10.95 1.57 -16.99
N GLU A 166 -11.86 0.86 -16.35
CA GLU A 166 -13.26 1.26 -16.15
C GLU A 166 -13.45 2.29 -15.02
N LEU A 167 -12.42 2.49 -14.17
CA LEU A 167 -12.49 3.37 -13.01
C LEU A 167 -11.64 4.65 -13.17
N HIS A 168 -10.65 4.61 -14.07
CA HIS A 168 -9.67 5.69 -14.20
C HIS A 168 -9.63 6.25 -15.62
N GLU A 169 -9.59 7.56 -15.70
CA GLU A 169 -9.37 8.33 -16.91
C GLU A 169 -8.23 9.34 -16.72
N GLU A 170 -7.68 9.89 -17.78
CA GLU A 170 -6.53 10.81 -17.72
C GLU A 170 -6.77 12.00 -16.78
N LYS A 171 -8.02 12.51 -16.75
CA LYS A 171 -8.40 13.62 -15.86
C LYS A 171 -8.22 13.29 -14.37
N ASP A 172 -8.39 12.02 -13.97
CA ASP A 172 -8.20 11.59 -12.59
C ASP A 172 -6.73 11.73 -12.18
N PHE A 173 -5.81 11.40 -13.08
CA PHE A 173 -4.37 11.52 -12.82
C PHE A 173 -3.89 12.98 -12.82
N GLN A 174 -4.45 13.84 -13.67
CA GLN A 174 -4.22 15.29 -13.62
C GLN A 174 -4.69 15.86 -12.28
N ASN A 175 -5.92 15.55 -11.86
CA ASN A 175 -6.48 15.99 -10.58
C ASN A 175 -5.68 15.43 -9.38
N MET A 176 -5.21 14.17 -9.45
CA MET A 176 -4.35 13.57 -8.43
C MET A 176 -3.01 14.31 -8.32
N ALA A 177 -2.39 14.66 -9.44
CA ALA A 177 -1.14 15.43 -9.45
C ALA A 177 -1.32 16.80 -8.80
N ASP A 178 -2.36 17.54 -9.18
CA ASP A 178 -2.70 18.82 -8.59
C ASP A 178 -3.00 18.72 -7.09
N TRP A 179 -3.66 17.65 -6.69
CA TRP A 179 -3.96 17.37 -5.28
C TRP A 179 -2.70 17.13 -4.46
N ILE A 180 -1.77 16.28 -4.94
CA ILE A 180 -0.48 16.02 -4.29
C ILE A 180 0.33 17.32 -4.16
N LEU A 181 0.45 18.10 -5.23
CA LEU A 181 1.19 19.37 -5.21
C LEU A 181 0.58 20.39 -4.24
N ARG A 182 -0.73 20.46 -4.14
CA ARG A 182 -1.40 21.33 -3.16
C ARG A 182 -1.10 20.92 -1.72
N LEU A 183 -1.20 19.62 -1.41
CA LEU A 183 -0.92 19.09 -0.06
C LEU A 183 0.54 19.30 0.36
N SER A 184 1.47 19.26 -0.59
CA SER A 184 2.90 19.42 -0.33
C SER A 184 3.40 20.87 -0.44
N SER A 185 2.53 21.85 -0.63
CA SER A 185 2.89 23.26 -0.92
C SER A 185 3.83 23.37 -2.12
N GLY A 186 3.57 22.59 -3.18
CA GLY A 186 4.31 22.56 -4.43
C GLY A 186 5.55 21.67 -4.45
N LYS A 187 5.87 20.97 -3.38
CA LYS A 187 6.94 19.96 -3.40
C LYS A 187 6.48 18.70 -4.11
N ARG A 188 7.40 18.05 -4.80
CA ARG A 188 7.13 16.78 -5.49
C ARG A 188 7.23 15.62 -4.51
N ALA A 189 6.33 14.63 -4.66
CA ALA A 189 6.44 13.37 -3.96
C ALA A 189 7.72 12.63 -4.37
N LYS A 190 8.34 11.89 -3.45
CA LYS A 190 9.61 11.19 -3.71
C LYS A 190 9.47 10.14 -4.81
N ARG A 191 8.44 9.27 -4.70
CA ARG A 191 8.16 8.23 -5.69
C ARG A 191 6.65 8.04 -5.86
N LEU A 192 6.24 7.80 -7.10
CA LEU A 192 4.88 7.42 -7.45
C LEU A 192 4.90 6.29 -8.47
N PHE A 193 4.14 5.24 -8.21
CA PHE A 193 4.03 4.09 -9.10
C PHE A 193 2.60 3.88 -9.57
N LEU A 194 2.44 3.79 -10.88
CA LEU A 194 1.21 3.31 -11.50
C LEU A 194 1.35 1.80 -11.73
N GLN A 195 0.44 1.02 -11.15
CA GLN A 195 0.41 -0.42 -11.29
C GLN A 195 -0.72 -0.81 -12.22
N SER A 196 -0.40 -1.47 -13.34
CA SER A 196 -1.46 -1.98 -14.22
C SER A 196 -2.29 -3.03 -13.47
N TYR A 197 -3.60 -2.90 -13.53
CA TYR A 197 -4.50 -3.92 -13.01
C TYR A 197 -4.30 -5.24 -13.76
N VAL A 198 -4.39 -6.34 -13.06
CA VAL A 198 -4.37 -7.70 -13.63
C VAL A 198 -5.62 -8.41 -13.15
N ASP A 199 -6.44 -8.90 -14.08
CA ASP A 199 -7.62 -9.69 -13.72
C ASP A 199 -7.22 -11.03 -13.12
N ARG A 200 -7.88 -11.41 -12.00
CA ARG A 200 -7.64 -12.66 -11.28
C ARG A 200 -8.96 -13.18 -10.71
N ASP A 201 -9.08 -14.48 -10.53
CA ASP A 201 -10.27 -15.12 -9.95
C ASP A 201 -10.58 -14.62 -8.52
N SER A 202 -9.58 -14.08 -7.80
CA SER A 202 -9.73 -13.55 -6.43
C SER A 202 -10.25 -12.12 -6.35
N VAL A 203 -10.54 -11.45 -7.49
CA VAL A 203 -11.02 -10.07 -7.50
C VAL A 203 -12.44 -9.97 -6.91
N LEU A 204 -12.67 -8.93 -6.09
CA LEU A 204 -13.94 -8.75 -5.39
C LEU A 204 -15.15 -8.63 -6.34
N CYS A 205 -15.02 -7.83 -7.40
CA CYS A 205 -16.07 -7.67 -8.42
C CYS A 205 -15.49 -7.96 -9.80
N PRO A 206 -16.15 -8.77 -10.62
CA PRO A 206 -15.72 -9.04 -11.99
C PRO A 206 -16.01 -7.84 -12.91
N GLY A 207 -15.43 -7.86 -14.11
CA GLY A 207 -15.74 -6.91 -15.18
C GLY A 207 -14.79 -5.74 -15.30
N PHE A 208 -13.62 -5.83 -14.66
CA PHE A 208 -12.53 -4.86 -14.80
C PHE A 208 -11.46 -5.37 -15.77
N SER A 209 -10.78 -4.43 -16.42
CA SER A 209 -9.70 -4.72 -17.36
C SER A 209 -8.47 -3.86 -17.13
N SER A 210 -7.32 -4.37 -17.62
CA SER A 210 -6.06 -3.62 -17.64
C SER A 210 -6.17 -2.46 -18.64
N PRO A 211 -5.63 -1.28 -18.31
CA PRO A 211 -5.43 -0.24 -19.31
C PRO A 211 -4.47 -0.69 -20.40
N GLN A 212 -4.60 -0.10 -21.59
CA GLN A 212 -3.63 -0.31 -22.66
C GLN A 212 -2.30 0.39 -22.30
N THR A 213 -1.19 -0.05 -22.88
CA THR A 213 0.13 0.54 -22.65
C THR A 213 0.15 2.05 -22.93
N SER A 214 -0.47 2.48 -24.04
CA SER A 214 -0.58 3.90 -24.39
C SER A 214 -1.41 4.72 -23.39
N GLU A 215 -2.46 4.13 -22.80
CA GLU A 215 -3.23 4.77 -21.73
C GLU A 215 -2.35 4.95 -20.48
N MET A 216 -1.61 3.91 -20.09
CA MET A 216 -0.69 3.96 -18.94
C MET A 216 0.42 5.00 -19.13
N GLU A 217 0.96 5.15 -20.35
CA GLU A 217 1.96 6.17 -20.67
C GLU A 217 1.39 7.59 -20.53
N ASN A 218 0.15 7.84 -21.00
CA ASN A 218 -0.54 9.11 -20.81
C ASN A 218 -0.78 9.42 -19.33
N PHE A 219 -1.22 8.43 -18.55
CA PHE A 219 -1.43 8.58 -17.11
C PHE A 219 -0.12 8.84 -16.38
N LEU A 220 0.95 8.15 -16.76
CA LEU A 220 2.30 8.41 -16.23
C LEU A 220 2.76 9.84 -16.51
N ALA A 221 2.56 10.33 -17.73
CA ALA A 221 2.90 11.70 -18.08
C ALA A 221 2.15 12.71 -17.19
N ALA A 222 0.84 12.48 -16.94
CA ALA A 222 0.02 13.34 -16.11
C ALA A 222 0.52 13.40 -14.65
N VAL A 223 0.96 12.28 -14.04
CA VAL A 223 1.43 12.27 -12.64
C VAL A 223 2.92 12.60 -12.48
N SER A 224 3.69 12.57 -13.55
CA SER A 224 5.15 12.85 -13.49
C SER A 224 5.47 14.26 -13.00
N VAL A 225 4.54 15.19 -13.14
CA VAL A 225 4.72 16.58 -12.68
C VAL A 225 4.74 16.69 -11.15
N CYS A 226 4.10 15.76 -10.43
CA CYS A 226 3.97 15.80 -8.98
C CYS A 226 4.94 14.85 -8.24
N ALA A 227 5.80 14.11 -8.94
CA ALA A 227 6.75 13.19 -8.31
C ALA A 227 8.18 13.41 -8.84
N GLU A 228 9.18 13.16 -7.99
CA GLU A 228 10.60 13.17 -8.40
C GLU A 228 10.91 11.97 -9.30
N SER A 229 10.29 10.83 -8.99
CA SER A 229 10.33 9.61 -9.79
C SER A 229 8.93 9.04 -9.93
N ALA A 230 8.45 8.95 -11.18
CA ALA A 230 7.19 8.29 -11.52
C ALA A 230 7.48 7.14 -12.49
N GLN A 231 6.88 5.96 -12.25
CA GLN A 231 7.14 4.76 -13.06
C GLN A 231 5.89 3.88 -13.15
N ILE A 232 5.80 3.08 -14.21
CA ILE A 232 4.81 2.02 -14.36
C ILE A 232 5.41 0.71 -13.84
N ARG A 233 4.60 -0.08 -13.12
CA ARG A 233 4.93 -1.45 -12.67
C ARG A 233 3.89 -2.44 -13.20
N GLY A 234 4.29 -3.69 -13.46
CA GLY A 234 3.35 -4.76 -13.87
C GLY A 234 2.92 -4.70 -15.33
N THR A 235 3.72 -4.12 -16.21
CA THR A 235 3.61 -4.27 -17.66
C THR A 235 4.53 -5.42 -18.07
N GLU A 236 4.00 -6.64 -18.16
CA GLU A 236 4.59 -7.73 -18.94
C GLU A 236 3.74 -7.99 -20.17
#